data_e65e4eb7c6ab90e900935ca20ed5ccb2
#
_entry.id   e65e4eb7c6ab90e900935ca20ed5ccb2
#
_cell.length_a   1.000
_cell.length_b   1.000
_cell.length_c   1.000
_cell.angle_alpha   90.00
_cell.angle_beta   90.00
_cell.angle_gamma   90.00
#
_symmetry.space_group_name_H-M   'P 1'
#
loop_
_entity.id
_entity.type
_entity.pdbx_description
1 polymer ?
#
loop_
_entity_poly.entity_id
_entity_poly.type
_entity_poly.pdbx_seq_one_letter_code
_entity_poly.pdbx_strand_id
1 'polypeptide(L)'
;MKDLHGIHIPGHKNTSAMKAAKLPLPQSVVIPMAMHIGAPAKPVVKVGDHVKTGQLIGEAGGFVSAPIYASISGTVKKIGDMTNSMGRSMQYVEIESDGLDERWEGLHPPKLETMQDFLDAVRASGLVGLGGAGFPTVVKLTVKNLDQIQCVIINCAECEPYVTSDTRAMLDYDFDVIGGCRLLQKFLHVPKIVF
;
A
#
# COMPACT_ATOMS: atom_id res chain seq x y z
N MET A 1 -25.02 3.81 -28.63
CA MET A 1 -23.73 4.04 -27.89
C MET A 1 -22.91 4.99 -28.75
N LYS A 2 -22.40 6.11 -28.22
CA LYS A 2 -21.46 6.95 -28.95
C LYS A 2 -20.15 6.16 -29.04
N ASP A 3 -19.63 5.97 -30.24
CA ASP A 3 -18.31 5.38 -30.44
C ASP A 3 -17.26 6.28 -29.78
N LEU A 4 -16.63 5.76 -28.74
CA LEU A 4 -15.49 6.41 -28.11
C LEU A 4 -14.29 6.18 -29.03
N HIS A 5 -13.93 7.19 -29.83
CA HIS A 5 -12.72 7.17 -30.65
C HIS A 5 -11.50 7.23 -29.75
N GLY A 6 -10.99 6.08 -29.32
CA GLY A 6 -9.74 5.94 -28.59
C GLY A 6 -8.57 5.66 -29.50
N ILE A 7 -7.37 6.06 -29.08
CA ILE A 7 -6.13 5.64 -29.74
C ILE A 7 -5.77 4.24 -29.21
N HIS A 8 -5.60 3.27 -30.10
CA HIS A 8 -5.10 1.95 -29.72
C HIS A 8 -3.57 2.01 -29.58
N ILE A 9 -3.11 1.78 -28.32
CA ILE A 9 -1.67 1.69 -28.00
C ILE A 9 -1.32 0.21 -27.79
N PRO A 10 -0.29 -0.33 -28.46
CA PRO A 10 0.17 -1.69 -28.22
C PRO A 10 0.58 -1.90 -26.77
N GLY A 11 0.11 -2.97 -26.13
CA GLY A 11 0.31 -3.20 -24.70
C GLY A 11 1.72 -3.63 -24.31
N HIS A 12 2.47 -4.29 -25.22
CA HIS A 12 3.85 -4.79 -25.00
C HIS A 12 4.03 -5.55 -23.67
N LYS A 13 3.09 -6.45 -23.35
CA LYS A 13 3.04 -7.20 -22.07
C LYS A 13 4.05 -8.36 -22.00
N ASN A 14 5.31 -8.12 -22.37
CA ASN A 14 6.34 -9.14 -22.53
C ASN A 14 6.70 -9.87 -21.23
N THR A 15 6.46 -9.23 -20.09
CA THR A 15 6.75 -9.79 -18.75
C THR A 15 5.56 -10.54 -18.13
N SER A 16 4.40 -10.63 -18.80
CA SER A 16 3.18 -11.23 -18.24
C SER A 16 3.34 -12.70 -17.80
N ALA A 17 4.16 -13.47 -18.51
CA ALA A 17 4.48 -14.86 -18.17
C ALA A 17 5.70 -15.03 -17.24
N MET A 18 6.38 -13.93 -16.87
CA MET A 18 7.58 -13.99 -16.06
C MET A 18 7.21 -13.88 -14.58
N LYS A 19 7.85 -14.70 -13.75
CA LYS A 19 7.73 -14.55 -12.29
C LYS A 19 8.43 -13.28 -11.82
N ALA A 20 7.88 -12.65 -10.76
CA ALA A 20 8.52 -11.51 -10.12
C ALA A 20 9.90 -11.91 -9.56
N ALA A 21 10.91 -11.08 -9.81
CA ALA A 21 12.23 -11.24 -9.22
C ALA A 21 12.27 -10.59 -7.83
N LYS A 22 12.80 -11.32 -6.85
CA LYS A 22 13.03 -10.76 -5.52
C LYS A 22 14.34 -9.96 -5.54
N LEU A 23 14.27 -8.70 -5.16
CA LEU A 23 15.45 -7.85 -5.00
C LEU A 23 16.27 -8.30 -3.78
N PRO A 24 17.61 -8.22 -3.83
CA PRO A 24 18.44 -8.42 -2.66
C PRO A 24 18.17 -7.32 -1.62
N LEU A 25 18.47 -7.62 -0.36
CA LEU A 25 18.37 -6.63 0.71
C LEU A 25 19.29 -5.44 0.40
N PRO A 26 18.78 -4.19 0.35
CA PRO A 26 19.59 -3.02 0.07
C PRO A 26 20.46 -2.66 1.29
N GLN A 27 21.58 -1.96 1.07
CA GLN A 27 22.41 -1.44 2.13
C GLN A 27 21.74 -0.30 2.92
N SER A 28 20.88 0.46 2.26
CA SER A 28 20.08 1.51 2.87
C SER A 28 18.80 1.76 2.11
N VAL A 29 17.81 2.36 2.77
CA VAL A 29 16.58 2.85 2.18
C VAL A 29 16.30 4.28 2.62
N VAL A 30 15.71 5.06 1.73
CA VAL A 30 15.17 6.39 2.02
C VAL A 30 13.66 6.32 1.89
N ILE A 31 12.94 6.47 2.98
CA ILE A 31 11.49 6.31 3.04
C ILE A 31 10.83 7.67 3.19
N PRO A 32 10.19 8.20 2.13
CA PRO A 32 9.48 9.49 2.21
C PRO A 32 8.27 9.41 3.14
N MET A 33 7.98 10.48 3.86
CA MET A 33 6.79 10.56 4.72
C MET A 33 5.53 10.99 3.95
N ALA A 34 5.64 11.25 2.65
CA ALA A 34 4.53 11.65 1.77
C ALA A 34 4.42 10.68 0.58
N MET A 35 4.20 9.38 0.86
CA MET A 35 4.01 8.33 -0.17
C MET A 35 2.54 8.13 -0.56
N HIS A 36 1.63 8.95 -0.02
CA HIS A 36 0.19 8.90 -0.26
C HIS A 36 -0.39 10.30 -0.40
N ILE A 37 -1.58 10.40 -0.95
CA ILE A 37 -2.34 11.66 -1.00
C ILE A 37 -2.84 12.05 0.40
N GLY A 38 -3.01 13.33 0.64
CA GLY A 38 -3.49 13.89 1.90
C GLY A 38 -2.37 14.39 2.79
N ALA A 39 -2.55 14.34 4.09
CA ALA A 39 -1.56 14.83 5.04
C ALA A 39 -0.36 13.88 5.11
N PRO A 40 0.90 14.36 4.98
CA PRO A 40 2.07 13.54 5.15
C PRO A 40 2.08 12.83 6.51
N ALA A 41 2.67 11.64 6.57
CA ALA A 41 2.98 11.00 7.83
C ALA A 41 4.03 11.83 8.61
N LYS A 42 4.02 11.70 9.93
CA LYS A 42 4.99 12.35 10.82
C LYS A 42 5.96 11.32 11.36
N PRO A 43 7.29 11.52 11.23
CA PRO A 43 8.25 10.60 11.83
C PRO A 43 8.03 10.42 13.33
N VAL A 44 8.07 9.18 13.81
CA VAL A 44 7.97 8.82 15.23
C VAL A 44 9.25 8.19 15.77
N VAL A 45 10.27 8.16 14.93
CA VAL A 45 11.63 7.71 15.25
C VAL A 45 12.60 8.88 15.22
N LYS A 46 13.79 8.69 15.75
CA LYS A 46 14.89 9.66 15.75
C LYS A 46 16.18 9.03 15.25
N VAL A 47 17.12 9.88 14.85
CA VAL A 47 18.45 9.43 14.41
C VAL A 47 19.12 8.63 15.54
N GLY A 48 19.67 7.47 15.18
CA GLY A 48 20.28 6.51 16.10
C GLY A 48 19.33 5.40 16.57
N ASP A 49 18.02 5.52 16.38
CA ASP A 49 17.10 4.44 16.74
C ASP A 49 17.36 3.21 15.86
N HIS A 50 17.35 2.02 16.46
CA HIS A 50 17.31 0.76 15.75
C HIS A 50 15.85 0.38 15.51
N VAL A 51 15.51 0.06 14.26
CA VAL A 51 14.16 -0.33 13.84
C VAL A 51 14.18 -1.70 13.18
N LYS A 52 13.07 -2.42 13.27
CA LYS A 52 12.87 -3.73 12.63
C LYS A 52 11.91 -3.61 11.46
N THR A 53 12.02 -4.53 10.51
CA THR A 53 11.12 -4.60 9.34
C THR A 53 9.67 -4.70 9.79
N GLY A 54 8.83 -3.79 9.32
CA GLY A 54 7.42 -3.65 9.73
C GLY A 54 7.18 -2.81 10.98
N GLN A 55 8.20 -2.26 11.62
CA GLN A 55 8.04 -1.33 12.74
C GLN A 55 7.55 0.04 12.26
N LEU A 56 6.63 0.66 13.01
CA LEU A 56 6.12 2.00 12.71
C LEU A 56 7.26 3.03 12.78
N ILE A 57 7.45 3.79 11.70
CA ILE A 57 8.42 4.89 11.63
C ILE A 57 7.77 6.24 11.33
N GLY A 58 6.53 6.25 10.86
CA GLY A 58 5.75 7.45 10.61
C GLY A 58 4.28 7.24 10.96
N GLU A 59 3.73 8.08 11.85
CA GLU A 59 2.31 8.06 12.17
C GLU A 59 1.49 8.86 11.15
N ALA A 60 0.24 8.46 10.93
CA ALA A 60 -0.65 9.17 10.01
C ALA A 60 -0.87 10.62 10.45
N GLY A 61 -0.71 11.57 9.52
CA GLY A 61 -0.81 13.02 9.80
C GLY A 61 -2.23 13.57 9.83
N GLY A 62 -3.26 12.76 9.49
CA GLY A 62 -4.65 13.20 9.46
C GLY A 62 -5.61 12.10 9.04
N PHE A 63 -6.87 12.48 8.74
CA PHE A 63 -7.90 11.52 8.32
C PHE A 63 -7.55 10.86 6.97
N VAL A 64 -7.20 11.67 5.97
CA VAL A 64 -6.64 11.18 4.70
C VAL A 64 -5.14 11.15 4.84
N SER A 65 -4.63 10.04 5.35
CA SER A 65 -3.23 9.75 5.59
C SER A 65 -3.10 8.26 5.91
N ALA A 66 -1.87 7.75 5.90
CA ALA A 66 -1.57 6.38 6.29
C ALA A 66 -0.28 6.33 7.12
N PRO A 67 -0.16 5.41 8.08
CA PRO A 67 1.11 5.15 8.77
C PRO A 67 2.14 4.57 7.80
N ILE A 68 3.41 4.78 8.11
CA ILE A 68 4.55 4.31 7.33
C ILE A 68 5.43 3.44 8.22
N TYR A 69 5.88 2.32 7.66
CA TYR A 69 6.64 1.30 8.36
C TYR A 69 8.03 1.13 7.75
N ALA A 70 8.98 0.68 8.56
CA ALA A 70 10.30 0.32 8.10
C ALA A 70 10.24 -0.87 7.13
N SER A 71 10.87 -0.73 5.96
CA SER A 71 10.93 -1.79 4.94
C SER A 71 12.13 -2.73 5.11
N ILE A 72 13.07 -2.37 5.98
CA ILE A 72 14.24 -3.16 6.36
C ILE A 72 14.51 -2.99 7.85
N SER A 73 15.24 -3.91 8.47
CA SER A 73 15.82 -3.71 9.80
C SER A 73 17.14 -2.95 9.70
N GLY A 74 17.43 -2.13 10.72
CA GLY A 74 18.65 -1.34 10.77
C GLY A 74 18.55 -0.09 11.61
N THR A 75 19.49 0.82 11.41
CA THR A 75 19.62 2.06 12.19
C THR A 75 19.15 3.27 11.41
N VAL A 76 18.33 4.11 12.00
CA VAL A 76 17.92 5.40 11.45
C VAL A 76 19.15 6.31 11.40
N LYS A 77 19.63 6.61 10.19
CA LYS A 77 20.82 7.45 9.98
C LYS A 77 20.50 8.90 9.82
N LYS A 78 19.35 9.20 9.21
CA LYS A 78 18.98 10.59 8.95
C LYS A 78 17.47 10.74 8.90
N ILE A 79 17.00 11.88 9.40
CA ILE A 79 15.67 12.42 9.14
C ILE A 79 15.91 13.80 8.54
N GLY A 80 15.40 14.02 7.34
CA GLY A 80 15.69 15.24 6.59
C GLY A 80 14.57 15.58 5.62
N ASP A 81 14.81 16.60 4.82
CA ASP A 81 13.89 17.06 3.80
C ASP A 81 14.40 16.69 2.41
N MET A 82 13.51 16.32 1.53
CA MET A 82 13.77 16.06 0.11
C MET A 82 12.68 16.72 -0.75
N THR A 83 13.01 16.99 -2.00
CA THR A 83 12.06 17.56 -2.95
C THR A 83 11.48 16.45 -3.81
N ASN A 84 10.16 16.38 -3.90
CA ASN A 84 9.47 15.44 -4.77
C ASN A 84 9.48 15.89 -6.24
N SER A 85 8.96 15.06 -7.15
CA SER A 85 8.89 15.36 -8.59
C SER A 85 8.04 16.60 -8.94
N MET A 86 7.18 17.05 -8.01
CA MET A 86 6.37 18.27 -8.16
C MET A 86 7.02 19.51 -7.55
N GLY A 87 8.29 19.42 -7.10
CA GLY A 87 9.00 20.53 -6.48
C GLY A 87 8.61 20.84 -5.03
N ARG A 88 7.83 19.96 -4.38
CA ARG A 88 7.41 20.16 -2.98
C ARG A 88 8.39 19.50 -2.02
N SER A 89 8.72 20.19 -0.92
CA SER A 89 9.49 19.62 0.18
C SER A 89 8.66 18.61 0.95
N MET A 90 9.29 17.48 1.31
CA MET A 90 8.71 16.44 2.17
C MET A 90 9.79 15.82 3.04
N GLN A 91 9.43 15.42 4.25
CA GLN A 91 10.33 14.70 5.14
C GLN A 91 10.60 13.28 4.66
N TYR A 92 11.74 12.74 5.02
CA TYR A 92 12.10 11.34 4.85
C TYR A 92 12.83 10.77 6.05
N VAL A 93 12.80 9.46 6.19
CA VAL A 93 13.61 8.67 7.12
C VAL A 93 14.56 7.81 6.32
N GLU A 94 15.85 7.89 6.62
CA GLU A 94 16.90 7.05 6.04
C GLU A 94 17.30 5.98 7.04
N ILE A 95 17.26 4.72 6.62
CA ILE A 95 17.61 3.56 7.43
C ILE A 95 18.78 2.85 6.74
N GLU A 96 19.89 2.67 7.47
CA GLU A 96 21.00 1.81 7.06
C GLU A 96 20.73 0.39 7.54
N SER A 97 20.78 -0.57 6.62
CA SER A 97 20.52 -1.98 6.90
C SER A 97 21.55 -2.55 7.86
N ASP A 98 21.11 -3.42 8.77
CA ASP A 98 21.97 -4.29 9.58
C ASP A 98 22.27 -5.62 8.89
N GLY A 99 21.69 -5.87 7.71
CA GLY A 99 21.86 -7.11 6.94
C GLY A 99 21.05 -8.29 7.46
N LEU A 100 20.24 -8.12 8.53
CA LEU A 100 19.51 -9.20 9.19
C LEU A 100 18.06 -9.33 8.70
N ASP A 101 17.44 -8.24 8.21
CA ASP A 101 16.02 -8.17 7.85
C ASP A 101 15.09 -8.71 8.96
N GLU A 102 15.43 -8.36 10.20
CA GLU A 102 14.71 -8.84 11.37
C GLU A 102 13.32 -8.23 11.44
N ARG A 103 12.28 -9.08 11.55
CA ARG A 103 10.89 -8.62 11.63
C ARG A 103 10.56 -8.12 13.03
N TRP A 104 9.76 -7.06 13.07
CA TRP A 104 9.24 -6.53 14.32
C TRP A 104 8.28 -7.52 15.00
N GLU A 105 8.46 -7.74 16.29
CA GLU A 105 7.71 -8.72 17.09
C GLU A 105 6.23 -8.35 17.25
N GLY A 106 5.89 -7.06 17.08
CA GLY A 106 4.52 -6.58 17.12
C GLY A 106 3.70 -6.90 15.87
N LEU A 107 4.30 -7.51 14.83
CA LEU A 107 3.58 -7.96 13.64
C LEU A 107 2.82 -9.26 13.95
N HIS A 108 1.53 -9.13 14.18
CA HIS A 108 0.63 -10.26 14.39
C HIS A 108 -0.70 -10.02 13.66
N PRO A 109 -1.41 -11.10 13.26
CA PRO A 109 -2.73 -10.96 12.65
C PRO A 109 -3.71 -10.22 13.57
N PRO A 110 -4.47 -9.24 13.04
CA PRO A 110 -5.46 -8.54 13.83
C PRO A 110 -6.65 -9.44 14.19
N LYS A 111 -7.25 -9.21 15.35
CA LYS A 111 -8.54 -9.82 15.71
C LYS A 111 -9.65 -9.03 15.02
N LEU A 112 -10.44 -9.70 14.20
CA LEU A 112 -11.47 -9.11 13.37
C LEU A 112 -12.83 -9.69 13.75
N GLU A 113 -13.58 -9.00 14.59
CA GLU A 113 -14.94 -9.37 15.00
C GLU A 113 -15.99 -8.44 14.40
N THR A 114 -15.70 -7.16 14.35
CA THR A 114 -16.63 -6.11 13.91
C THR A 114 -16.11 -5.39 12.65
N MET A 115 -17.00 -4.63 12.00
CA MET A 115 -16.64 -3.73 10.91
C MET A 115 -15.60 -2.68 11.37
N GLN A 116 -15.70 -2.20 12.61
CA GLN A 116 -14.75 -1.22 13.14
C GLN A 116 -13.37 -1.85 13.30
N ASP A 117 -13.27 -3.09 13.83
CA ASP A 117 -12.00 -3.81 13.93
C ASP A 117 -11.34 -3.98 12.55
N PHE A 118 -12.16 -4.28 11.53
CA PHE A 118 -11.68 -4.40 10.16
C PHE A 118 -11.12 -3.06 9.62
N LEU A 119 -11.86 -1.97 9.79
CA LEU A 119 -11.38 -0.65 9.36
C LEU A 119 -10.13 -0.20 10.12
N ASP A 120 -10.05 -0.47 11.41
CA ASP A 120 -8.89 -0.13 12.24
C ASP A 120 -7.67 -0.97 11.84
N ALA A 121 -7.86 -2.24 11.52
CA ALA A 121 -6.80 -3.10 11.00
C ALA A 121 -6.30 -2.63 9.63
N VAL A 122 -7.20 -2.27 8.71
CA VAL A 122 -6.84 -1.69 7.40
C VAL A 122 -6.10 -0.36 7.57
N ARG A 123 -6.52 0.48 8.53
CA ARG A 123 -5.82 1.72 8.86
C ARG A 123 -4.42 1.44 9.39
N ALA A 124 -4.32 0.54 10.36
CA ALA A 124 -3.06 0.16 11.00
C ALA A 124 -2.09 -0.56 10.05
N SER A 125 -2.57 -1.20 8.98
CA SER A 125 -1.70 -1.82 7.97
C SER A 125 -0.96 -0.81 7.10
N GLY A 126 -1.36 0.47 7.08
CA GLY A 126 -0.79 1.47 6.19
C GLY A 126 -1.12 1.26 4.71
N LEU A 127 -2.12 0.44 4.41
CA LEU A 127 -2.48 0.07 3.04
C LEU A 127 -3.01 1.28 2.26
N VAL A 128 -2.40 1.54 1.11
CA VAL A 128 -2.76 2.60 0.17
C VAL A 128 -2.90 2.03 -1.25
N GLY A 129 -3.58 2.75 -2.12
CA GLY A 129 -3.67 2.35 -3.52
C GLY A 129 -2.32 2.46 -4.22
N LEU A 130 -1.90 1.43 -4.95
CA LEU A 130 -0.60 1.35 -5.61
C LEU A 130 -0.65 1.73 -7.10
N GLY A 131 -1.84 1.97 -7.65
CA GLY A 131 -2.02 2.33 -9.06
C GLY A 131 -2.02 3.84 -9.37
N GLY A 132 -1.48 4.68 -8.49
CA GLY A 132 -1.42 6.14 -8.75
C GLY A 132 -1.21 6.98 -7.50
N ALA A 133 -2.27 7.70 -7.05
CA ALA A 133 -2.16 8.72 -6.01
C ALA A 133 -1.84 8.21 -4.58
N GLY A 134 -1.74 6.92 -4.37
CA GLY A 134 -1.54 6.37 -3.04
C GLY A 134 -2.72 6.67 -2.10
N PHE A 135 -3.96 6.54 -2.57
CA PHE A 135 -5.11 6.88 -1.74
C PHE A 135 -5.28 5.87 -0.60
N PRO A 136 -5.39 6.30 0.68
CA PRO A 136 -5.50 5.40 1.82
C PRO A 136 -6.73 4.49 1.72
N THR A 137 -6.51 3.18 1.78
CA THR A 137 -7.56 2.18 1.53
C THR A 137 -8.67 2.24 2.56
N VAL A 138 -8.36 2.51 3.83
CA VAL A 138 -9.36 2.67 4.88
C VAL A 138 -10.35 3.78 4.56
N VAL A 139 -9.90 4.89 3.94
CA VAL A 139 -10.78 6.00 3.55
C VAL A 139 -11.74 5.56 2.44
N LYS A 140 -11.27 4.75 1.48
CA LYS A 140 -12.13 4.15 0.45
C LYS A 140 -13.22 3.26 1.05
N LEU A 141 -12.89 2.52 2.12
CA LEU A 141 -13.80 1.57 2.76
C LEU A 141 -14.74 2.23 3.78
N THR A 142 -14.45 3.47 4.20
CA THR A 142 -15.31 4.24 5.11
C THR A 142 -16.47 4.88 4.32
N VAL A 143 -17.43 4.05 3.93
CA VAL A 143 -18.57 4.46 3.11
C VAL A 143 -19.79 4.69 3.98
N LYS A 144 -20.49 5.81 3.76
CA LYS A 144 -21.69 6.16 4.56
C LYS A 144 -22.93 5.35 4.21
N ASN A 145 -23.05 4.88 2.97
CA ASN A 145 -24.25 4.23 2.43
C ASN A 145 -23.93 2.79 2.02
N LEU A 146 -23.37 2.00 2.93
CA LEU A 146 -23.02 0.60 2.67
C LEU A 146 -24.21 -0.25 2.25
N ASP A 147 -25.38 0.02 2.80
CA ASP A 147 -26.66 -0.62 2.47
C ASP A 147 -27.10 -0.43 1.01
N GLN A 148 -26.60 0.59 0.34
CA GLN A 148 -26.89 0.88 -1.08
C GLN A 148 -25.88 0.26 -2.03
N ILE A 149 -24.79 -0.30 -1.52
CA ILE A 149 -23.74 -0.92 -2.36
C ILE A 149 -24.19 -2.31 -2.78
N GLN A 150 -24.44 -2.47 -4.06
CA GLN A 150 -24.86 -3.77 -4.64
C GLN A 150 -23.66 -4.63 -5.10
N CYS A 151 -22.53 -4.01 -5.36
CA CYS A 151 -21.36 -4.70 -5.90
C CYS A 151 -20.07 -3.96 -5.56
N VAL A 152 -19.02 -4.72 -5.26
CA VAL A 152 -17.63 -4.23 -5.24
C VAL A 152 -16.92 -4.76 -6.48
N ILE A 153 -16.30 -3.88 -7.24
CA ILE A 153 -15.53 -4.23 -8.43
C ILE A 153 -14.05 -4.16 -8.08
N ILE A 154 -13.36 -5.26 -8.24
CA ILE A 154 -11.90 -5.34 -8.11
C ILE A 154 -11.32 -5.02 -9.48
N ASN A 155 -10.77 -3.82 -9.63
CA ASN A 155 -10.17 -3.40 -10.88
C ASN A 155 -8.79 -4.06 -11.03
N CYS A 156 -8.68 -4.98 -11.98
CA CYS A 156 -7.46 -5.71 -12.32
C CYS A 156 -6.91 -5.31 -13.69
N ALA A 157 -7.42 -4.22 -14.27
CA ALA A 157 -6.94 -3.74 -15.56
C ALA A 157 -5.63 -2.97 -15.42
N GLU A 158 -4.61 -3.44 -16.15
CA GLU A 158 -3.34 -2.74 -16.24
C GLU A 158 -3.51 -1.37 -16.89
N CYS A 159 -3.08 -0.32 -16.21
CA CYS A 159 -3.28 1.06 -16.65
C CYS A 159 -2.34 1.48 -17.79
N GLU A 160 -1.17 0.85 -17.93
CA GLU A 160 -0.08 1.33 -18.80
C GLU A 160 0.50 0.21 -19.67
N PRO A 161 1.00 0.53 -20.87
CA PRO A 161 1.83 -0.39 -21.64
C PRO A 161 3.03 -0.89 -20.81
N TYR A 162 3.53 -2.06 -21.14
CA TYR A 162 4.66 -2.76 -20.50
C TYR A 162 4.39 -3.27 -19.08
N VAL A 163 3.57 -2.60 -18.27
CA VAL A 163 3.25 -3.02 -16.88
C VAL A 163 2.44 -4.30 -16.87
N THR A 164 2.82 -5.26 -16.03
CA THR A 164 2.17 -6.56 -15.83
C THR A 164 2.01 -6.92 -14.35
N SER A 165 2.11 -5.93 -13.47
CA SER A 165 2.07 -6.11 -12.01
C SER A 165 0.74 -6.63 -11.51
N ASP A 166 -0.39 -6.11 -12.04
CA ASP A 166 -1.72 -6.57 -11.66
C ASP A 166 -1.96 -8.01 -12.11
N THR A 167 -1.60 -8.33 -13.37
CA THR A 167 -1.65 -9.70 -13.89
C THR A 167 -0.83 -10.65 -13.01
N ARG A 168 0.39 -10.28 -12.63
CA ARG A 168 1.24 -11.13 -11.78
C ARG A 168 0.69 -11.24 -10.37
N ALA A 169 0.20 -10.15 -9.78
CA ALA A 169 -0.43 -10.19 -8.46
C ALA A 169 -1.62 -11.18 -8.41
N MET A 170 -2.46 -11.16 -9.44
CA MET A 170 -3.61 -12.07 -9.55
C MET A 170 -3.21 -13.52 -9.73
N LEU A 171 -2.10 -13.80 -10.44
CA LEU A 171 -1.62 -15.16 -10.70
C LEU A 171 -0.73 -15.72 -9.59
N ASP A 172 0.09 -14.87 -8.96
CA ASP A 172 1.07 -15.32 -7.98
C ASP A 172 0.54 -15.29 -6.54
N TYR A 173 -0.51 -14.49 -6.27
CA TYR A 173 -1.10 -14.27 -4.94
C TYR A 173 -2.62 -14.46 -4.94
N ASP A 174 -3.14 -15.39 -5.74
CA ASP A 174 -4.56 -15.67 -5.90
C ASP A 174 -5.28 -15.94 -4.57
N PHE A 175 -4.67 -16.72 -3.68
CA PHE A 175 -5.20 -16.99 -2.34
C PHE A 175 -5.35 -15.72 -1.49
N ASP A 176 -4.36 -14.84 -1.53
CA ASP A 176 -4.39 -13.58 -0.78
C ASP A 176 -5.43 -12.61 -1.35
N VAL A 177 -5.53 -12.54 -2.68
CA VAL A 177 -6.55 -11.73 -3.37
C VAL A 177 -7.96 -12.22 -3.03
N ILE A 178 -8.20 -13.53 -3.12
CA ILE A 178 -9.50 -14.14 -2.77
C ILE A 178 -9.78 -13.95 -1.27
N GLY A 179 -8.75 -14.10 -0.41
CA GLY A 179 -8.85 -13.85 1.02
C GLY A 179 -9.28 -12.41 1.32
N GLY A 180 -8.67 -11.43 0.67
CA GLY A 180 -9.04 -10.02 0.75
C GLY A 180 -10.48 -9.76 0.30
N CYS A 181 -10.91 -10.38 -0.82
CA CYS A 181 -12.29 -10.27 -1.29
C CYS A 181 -13.30 -10.84 -0.29
N ARG A 182 -12.99 -11.97 0.34
CA ARG A 182 -13.86 -12.56 1.40
C ARG A 182 -13.97 -11.65 2.62
N LEU A 183 -12.88 -10.99 3.02
CA LEU A 183 -12.91 -10.00 4.10
C LEU A 183 -13.78 -8.79 3.73
N LEU A 184 -13.63 -8.25 2.52
CA LEU A 184 -14.47 -7.18 2.01
C LEU A 184 -15.95 -7.59 2.01
N GLN A 185 -16.28 -8.77 1.49
CA GLN A 185 -17.65 -9.27 1.46
C GLN A 185 -18.23 -9.43 2.87
N LYS A 186 -17.45 -10.01 3.79
CA LYS A 186 -17.86 -10.24 5.18
C LYS A 186 -18.15 -8.93 5.92
N PHE A 187 -17.23 -7.98 5.87
CA PHE A 187 -17.30 -6.78 6.71
C PHE A 187 -18.06 -5.63 6.06
N LEU A 188 -18.08 -5.51 4.73
CA LEU A 188 -18.90 -4.52 4.03
C LEU A 188 -20.33 -5.02 3.79
N HIS A 189 -20.63 -6.31 4.06
CA HIS A 189 -21.91 -6.95 3.80
C HIS A 189 -22.41 -6.79 2.35
N VAL A 190 -21.46 -6.71 1.41
CA VAL A 190 -21.81 -6.55 -0.02
C VAL A 190 -22.25 -7.88 -0.63
N PRO A 191 -23.36 -7.89 -1.41
CA PRO A 191 -23.89 -9.13 -1.95
C PRO A 191 -23.02 -9.73 -3.05
N LYS A 192 -22.21 -8.92 -3.72
CA LYS A 192 -21.45 -9.36 -4.89
C LYS A 192 -20.08 -8.70 -4.96
N ILE A 193 -19.05 -9.48 -5.34
CA ILE A 193 -17.73 -9.01 -5.76
C ILE A 193 -17.49 -9.49 -7.18
N VAL A 194 -16.94 -8.66 -8.04
CA VAL A 194 -16.61 -8.92 -9.45
C VAL A 194 -15.18 -8.51 -9.71
N PHE A 195 -14.51 -9.25 -10.59
CA PHE A 195 -13.19 -8.94 -11.13
C PHE A 195 -13.32 -8.44 -12.57
#